data_2b5c37a44da425361d0ac046326c9101
#
_entry.id   2b5c37a44da425361d0ac046326c9101
#
_cell.length_a   1.000
_cell.length_b   1.000
_cell.length_c   1.000
_cell.angle_alpha   90.00
_cell.angle_beta   90.00
_cell.angle_gamma   90.00
#
_symmetry.space_group_name_H-M   'P 1'
#
loop_
_entity.id
_entity.type
_entity.pdbx_description
1 polymer ?
#
loop_
_entity_poly.entity_id
_entity_poly.type
_entity_poly.pdbx_seq_one_letter_code
_entity_poly.pdbx_strand_id
1 'polypeptide(L)'
;MDEKQFDRALRSVGMSCFTNYFDIFASNLSREDVVEQLKSKNRFTEKSCNSRTSHARSIIKNGYAKEALERVVMSNSVLVTDLIRNKAKAHLKLL
;
A
#
# COMPACT_ATOMS: atom_id res chain seq x y z
N MET A 1 5.83 -12.76 9.22
CA MET A 1 4.75 -11.79 9.56
C MET A 1 3.49 -12.57 9.89
N ASP A 2 2.91 -12.33 11.06
CA ASP A 2 1.64 -12.95 11.41
C ASP A 2 0.47 -12.02 11.02
N GLU A 3 -0.76 -12.48 11.23
CA GLU A 3 -1.95 -11.75 10.83
C GLU A 3 -2.09 -10.39 11.56
N LYS A 4 -1.73 -10.34 12.82
CA LYS A 4 -1.79 -9.09 13.60
C LYS A 4 -0.79 -8.08 13.08
N GLN A 5 0.41 -8.54 12.75
CA GLN A 5 1.46 -7.69 12.18
C GLN A 5 1.03 -7.18 10.80
N PHE A 6 0.41 -8.04 9.99
CA PHE A 6 -0.11 -7.66 8.69
C PHE A 6 -1.20 -6.61 8.81
N ASP A 7 -2.18 -6.81 9.71
CA ASP A 7 -3.25 -5.83 9.93
C ASP A 7 -2.70 -4.48 10.33
N ARG A 8 -1.74 -4.47 11.23
CA ARG A 8 -1.11 -3.25 11.71
C ARG A 8 -0.34 -2.55 10.60
N ALA A 9 0.41 -3.31 9.81
CA ALA A 9 1.17 -2.76 8.69
C ALA A 9 0.25 -2.14 7.65
N LEU A 10 -0.83 -2.82 7.28
CA LEU A 10 -1.78 -2.31 6.29
C LEU A 10 -2.46 -1.03 6.78
N ARG A 11 -2.80 -0.94 8.07
CA ARG A 11 -3.34 0.29 8.65
C ARG A 11 -2.33 1.42 8.61
N SER A 12 -1.06 1.12 8.84
CA SER A 12 0.00 2.13 8.82
C SER A 12 0.23 2.71 7.44
N VAL A 13 0.11 1.89 6.40
CA VAL A 13 0.20 2.35 5.02
C VAL A 13 -1.07 3.09 4.61
N GLY A 14 -2.22 2.56 4.98
CA GLY A 14 -3.52 2.98 4.48
C GLY A 14 -3.87 2.23 3.20
N MET A 15 -5.09 1.74 3.11
CA MET A 15 -5.54 0.93 1.96
C MET A 15 -5.46 1.70 0.65
N SER A 16 -5.87 2.98 0.65
CA SER A 16 -5.84 3.81 -0.56
C SER A 16 -4.40 4.08 -1.00
N CYS A 17 -3.52 4.40 -0.06
CA CYS A 17 -2.10 4.63 -0.36
C CYS A 17 -1.45 3.37 -0.90
N PHE A 18 -1.67 2.23 -0.25
CA PHE A 18 -1.11 0.95 -0.69
C PHE A 18 -1.52 0.64 -2.14
N THR A 19 -2.80 0.82 -2.44
CA THR A 19 -3.36 0.54 -3.77
C THR A 19 -2.86 1.51 -4.82
N ASN A 20 -2.91 2.81 -4.53
CA ASN A 20 -2.49 3.84 -5.50
C ASN A 20 -1.02 3.76 -5.88
N TYR A 21 -0.17 3.36 -4.94
CA TYR A 21 1.29 3.32 -5.14
C TYR A 21 1.85 1.91 -5.12
N PHE A 22 0.99 0.91 -5.32
CA PHE A 22 1.39 -0.50 -5.27
C PHE A 22 2.56 -0.79 -6.20
N ASP A 23 2.52 -0.34 -7.44
CA ASP A 23 3.58 -0.57 -8.42
C ASP A 23 4.92 0.03 -7.97
N ILE A 24 4.86 1.21 -7.36
CA ILE A 24 6.05 1.89 -6.86
C ILE A 24 6.63 1.14 -5.67
N PHE A 25 5.78 0.71 -4.72
CA PHE A 25 6.22 -0.07 -3.57
C PHE A 25 6.82 -1.42 -4.00
N ALA A 26 6.26 -2.05 -5.03
CA ALA A 26 6.71 -3.34 -5.53
C ALA A 26 7.92 -3.23 -6.46
N SER A 27 8.32 -2.03 -6.83
CA SER A 27 9.43 -1.77 -7.75
C SER A 27 10.79 -1.96 -7.09
N ASN A 28 11.85 -1.87 -7.91
CA ASN A 28 13.23 -1.90 -7.44
C ASN A 28 13.78 -0.51 -7.09
N LEU A 29 12.93 0.52 -7.09
CA LEU A 29 13.34 1.87 -6.73
C LEU A 29 13.89 1.89 -5.30
N SER A 30 14.86 2.78 -5.06
CA SER A 30 15.39 2.98 -3.71
C SER A 30 14.28 3.52 -2.79
N ARG A 31 14.48 3.32 -1.49
CA ARG A 31 13.55 3.86 -0.49
C ARG A 31 13.41 5.38 -0.67
N GLU A 32 14.53 6.07 -0.86
CA GLU A 32 14.56 7.53 -1.03
C GLU A 32 13.72 7.96 -2.22
N ASP A 33 13.83 7.24 -3.34
CA ASP A 33 13.06 7.58 -4.55
C ASP A 33 11.57 7.35 -4.33
N VAL A 34 11.19 6.28 -3.65
CA VAL A 34 9.78 6.02 -3.33
C VAL A 34 9.23 7.11 -2.41
N VAL A 35 9.97 7.45 -1.37
CA VAL A 35 9.58 8.51 -0.43
C VAL A 35 9.39 9.84 -1.16
N GLU A 36 10.30 10.18 -2.06
CA GLU A 36 10.21 11.40 -2.84
C GLU A 36 8.96 11.44 -3.71
N GLN A 37 8.61 10.34 -4.34
CA GLN A 37 7.38 10.26 -5.13
C GLN A 37 6.13 10.43 -4.27
N LEU A 38 6.10 9.82 -3.09
CA LEU A 38 4.98 9.97 -2.18
C LEU A 38 4.84 11.41 -1.71
N LYS A 39 5.95 12.07 -1.38
CA LYS A 39 5.96 13.47 -0.96
C LYS A 39 5.46 14.41 -2.05
N SER A 40 5.86 14.16 -3.30
CA SER A 40 5.51 15.04 -4.41
C SER A 40 4.02 15.00 -4.75
N LYS A 41 3.33 13.91 -4.44
CA LYS A 41 1.93 13.70 -4.79
C LYS A 41 0.96 13.82 -3.62
N ASN A 42 1.48 13.95 -2.41
CA ASN A 42 0.67 13.97 -1.19
C ASN A 42 1.21 15.02 -0.23
N ARG A 43 0.40 15.33 0.79
CA ARG A 43 0.81 16.22 1.87
C ARG A 43 1.36 15.45 3.07
N PHE A 44 1.85 14.25 2.85
CA PHE A 44 2.45 13.46 3.90
C PHE A 44 3.78 14.07 4.35
N THR A 45 4.06 13.97 5.64
CA THR A 45 5.39 14.31 6.16
C THR A 45 6.40 13.28 5.68
N GLU A 46 7.68 13.64 5.72
CA GLU A 46 8.75 12.70 5.37
C GLU A 46 8.71 11.46 6.26
N LYS A 47 8.47 11.64 7.55
CA LYS A 47 8.33 10.52 8.49
C LYS A 47 7.19 9.59 8.09
N SER A 48 6.04 10.15 7.71
CA SER A 48 4.89 9.37 7.26
C SER A 48 5.22 8.60 5.98
N CYS A 49 5.89 9.24 5.01
CA CYS A 49 6.28 8.57 3.76
C CYS A 49 7.24 7.41 4.02
N ASN A 50 8.21 7.59 4.90
CA ASN A 50 9.15 6.53 5.29
C ASN A 50 8.42 5.37 5.96
N SER A 51 7.53 5.65 6.89
CA SER A 51 6.74 4.63 7.59
C SER A 51 5.87 3.84 6.62
N ARG A 52 5.13 4.53 5.74
CA ARG A 52 4.26 3.90 4.75
C ARG A 52 5.06 3.01 3.80
N THR A 53 6.21 3.47 3.33
CA THR A 53 7.08 2.70 2.45
C THR A 53 7.60 1.45 3.11
N SER A 54 8.08 1.55 4.35
CA SER A 54 8.57 0.40 5.12
C SER A 54 7.49 -0.66 5.30
N HIS A 55 6.31 -0.24 5.73
CA HIS A 55 5.21 -1.18 5.97
C HIS A 55 4.69 -1.81 4.68
N ALA A 56 4.55 -1.02 3.61
CA ALA A 56 4.10 -1.53 2.32
C ALA A 56 5.08 -2.57 1.77
N ARG A 57 6.37 -2.28 1.80
CA ARG A 57 7.38 -3.21 1.32
C ARG A 57 7.49 -4.46 2.18
N SER A 58 7.26 -4.33 3.49
CA SER A 58 7.23 -5.49 4.38
C SER A 58 6.06 -6.42 4.03
N ILE A 59 4.89 -5.87 3.74
CA ILE A 59 3.72 -6.63 3.30
C ILE A 59 4.05 -7.42 2.03
N ILE A 60 4.62 -6.75 1.04
CA ILE A 60 4.96 -7.36 -0.25
C ILE A 60 6.03 -8.44 -0.07
N LYS A 61 7.10 -8.12 0.66
CA LYS A 61 8.22 -9.03 0.90
C LYS A 61 7.79 -10.31 1.61
N ASN A 62 6.83 -10.22 2.52
CA ASN A 62 6.34 -11.35 3.29
C ASN A 62 5.24 -12.15 2.58
N GLY A 63 4.92 -11.80 1.33
CA GLY A 63 3.96 -12.55 0.53
C GLY A 63 2.50 -12.19 0.78
N TYR A 64 2.21 -11.05 1.39
CA TYR A 64 0.85 -10.64 1.72
C TYR A 64 0.26 -9.63 0.73
N ALA A 65 0.92 -9.37 -0.40
CA ALA A 65 0.45 -8.38 -1.38
C ALA A 65 -0.97 -8.69 -1.88
N LYS A 66 -1.20 -9.94 -2.28
CA LYS A 66 -2.51 -10.39 -2.76
C LYS A 66 -3.58 -10.22 -1.69
N GLU A 67 -3.29 -10.67 -0.47
CA GLU A 67 -4.22 -10.57 0.65
C GLU A 67 -4.55 -9.11 0.99
N ALA A 68 -3.56 -8.22 0.94
CA ALA A 68 -3.77 -6.80 1.17
C ALA A 68 -4.72 -6.20 0.14
N LEU A 69 -4.50 -6.50 -1.15
CA LEU A 69 -5.37 -6.00 -2.22
C LEU A 69 -6.78 -6.59 -2.13
N GLU A 70 -6.91 -7.86 -1.75
CA GLU A 70 -8.21 -8.46 -1.51
C GLU A 70 -8.98 -7.76 -0.39
N ARG A 71 -8.30 -7.37 0.68
CA ARG A 71 -8.93 -6.59 1.76
C ARG A 71 -9.42 -5.24 1.29
N VAL A 72 -8.69 -4.60 0.39
CA VAL A 72 -9.12 -3.33 -0.21
C VAL A 72 -10.42 -3.53 -0.98
N VAL A 73 -10.49 -4.57 -1.80
CA VAL A 73 -11.70 -4.89 -2.58
C VAL A 73 -12.90 -5.14 -1.67
N MET A 74 -12.68 -5.78 -0.54
CA MET A 74 -13.75 -6.14 0.41
C MET A 74 -14.09 -5.03 1.40
N SER A 75 -13.35 -3.94 1.39
CA SER A 75 -13.52 -2.88 2.39
C SER A 75 -14.82 -2.09 2.18
N ASN A 76 -15.51 -1.82 3.28
CA ASN A 76 -16.69 -0.94 3.32
C ASN A 76 -16.35 0.44 3.87
N SER A 77 -15.07 0.72 4.10
CA SER A 77 -14.64 2.02 4.62
C SER A 77 -14.99 3.13 3.65
N VAL A 78 -15.47 4.27 4.18
CA VAL A 78 -15.73 5.46 3.37
C VAL A 78 -14.45 6.03 2.75
N LEU A 79 -13.29 5.69 3.31
CA LEU A 79 -11.99 6.12 2.78
C LEU A 79 -11.56 5.31 1.55
N VAL A 80 -12.21 4.19 1.29
CA VAL A 80 -11.92 3.33 0.13
C VAL A 80 -13.04 3.51 -0.88
N THR A 81 -12.75 4.26 -1.94
CA THR A 81 -13.72 4.55 -3.01
C THR A 81 -13.85 3.38 -3.98
N ASP A 82 -14.87 3.41 -4.83
CA ASP A 82 -15.02 2.42 -5.90
C ASP A 82 -13.84 2.46 -6.86
N LEU A 83 -13.29 3.64 -7.12
CA LEU A 83 -12.09 3.78 -7.94
C LEU A 83 -10.92 3.01 -7.35
N ILE A 84 -10.71 3.13 -6.04
CA ILE A 84 -9.64 2.40 -5.34
C ILE A 84 -9.89 0.89 -5.41
N ARG A 85 -11.13 0.44 -5.17
CA ARG A 85 -11.46 -0.99 -5.28
C ARG A 85 -11.18 -1.53 -6.68
N ASN A 86 -11.51 -0.75 -7.71
CA ASN A 86 -11.25 -1.14 -9.10
C ASN A 86 -9.75 -1.23 -9.40
N LYS A 87 -8.96 -0.30 -8.86
CA LYS A 87 -7.50 -0.36 -8.98
C LYS A 87 -6.93 -1.61 -8.30
N ALA A 88 -7.44 -1.95 -7.12
CA ALA A 88 -7.02 -3.16 -6.42
C ALA A 88 -7.35 -4.41 -7.23
N LYS A 89 -8.52 -4.47 -7.84
CA LYS A 89 -8.91 -5.59 -8.72
C LYS A 89 -7.96 -5.70 -9.93
N ALA A 90 -7.58 -4.56 -10.51
CA ALA A 90 -6.65 -4.55 -11.64
C ALA A 90 -5.28 -5.09 -11.22
N HIS A 91 -4.76 -4.69 -10.07
CA HIS A 91 -3.50 -5.22 -9.54
C HIS A 91 -3.59 -6.72 -9.30
N LEU A 92 -4.70 -7.20 -8.74
CA LEU A 92 -4.90 -8.63 -8.47
C LEU A 92 -4.83 -9.48 -9.74
N LYS A 93 -5.30 -8.95 -10.86
CA LYS A 93 -5.25 -9.68 -12.15
C LYS A 93 -3.83 -9.90 -12.63
N LEU A 94 -2.89 -9.07 -12.19
CA LEU A 94 -1.48 -9.15 -12.61
C LEU A 94 -0.61 -9.96 -11.64
N LEU A 95 -1.16 -10.42 -10.54
CA LEU A 95 -0.41 -11.20 -9.52
C LEU A 95 -0.47 -12.72 -9.77
#